data_5eaf21e574f9dadcba9332aac5bf330b
#
_entry.id   5eaf21e574f9dadcba9332aac5bf330b
#
_cell.length_a   1.000
_cell.length_b   1.000
_cell.length_c   1.000
_cell.angle_alpha   90.00
_cell.angle_beta   90.00
_cell.angle_gamma   90.00
#
_symmetry.space_group_name_H-M   'P 1'
#
loop_
_entity.id
_entity.type
_entity.pdbx_description
1 polymer ?
#
loop_
_entity_poly.entity_id
_entity_poly.type
_entity_poly.pdbx_seq_one_letter_code
_entity_poly.pdbx_strand_id
1 'polypeptide(L)'
;PWADVERQLAGSLESDPWFNGNELQKKFQKAILSLPEKQRIVFNMRYFDEIPYEQMAEILKTSEGALKASFHHAVKKIEKYMEEH
;
A
#
# COMPACT_ATOMS: atom_id res chain seq x y z
N PRO A 1 -7.41 13.85 4.57
CA PRO A 1 -7.79 12.92 3.51
C PRO A 1 -6.91 11.68 3.44
N TRP A 2 -5.59 11.79 3.74
CA TRP A 2 -4.72 10.61 3.73
C TRP A 2 -5.17 9.55 4.74
N ALA A 3 -5.52 9.98 5.96
CA ALA A 3 -5.97 9.05 7.00
C ALA A 3 -7.28 8.36 6.64
N ASP A 4 -8.19 9.08 5.99
CA ASP A 4 -9.47 8.51 5.57
C ASP A 4 -9.29 7.48 4.47
N VAL A 5 -8.42 7.78 3.49
CA VAL A 5 -8.10 6.84 2.41
C VAL A 5 -7.47 5.57 2.99
N GLU A 6 -6.51 5.73 3.90
CA GLU A 6 -5.85 4.60 4.55
C GLU A 6 -6.85 3.72 5.29
N ARG A 7 -7.79 4.33 6.01
CA ARG A 7 -8.80 3.60 6.77
C ARG A 7 -9.69 2.76 5.88
N GLN A 8 -10.11 3.30 4.74
CA GLN A 8 -10.92 2.57 3.77
C GLN A 8 -10.14 1.39 3.19
N LEU A 9 -8.87 1.60 2.84
CA LEU A 9 -8.04 0.55 2.27
C LEU A 9 -7.75 -0.55 3.28
N ALA A 10 -7.51 -0.20 4.54
CA ALA A 10 -7.28 -1.18 5.60
C ALA A 10 -8.52 -2.07 5.77
N GLY A 11 -9.71 -1.49 5.73
CA GLY A 11 -10.95 -2.25 5.80
C GLY A 11 -11.10 -3.22 4.64
N SER A 12 -10.76 -2.77 3.43
CA SER A 12 -10.80 -3.62 2.22
C SER A 12 -9.83 -4.79 2.33
N LEU A 13 -8.62 -4.54 2.83
CA LEU A 13 -7.62 -5.59 3.01
C LEU A 13 -8.04 -6.62 4.04
N GLU A 14 -8.59 -6.16 5.16
CA GLU A 14 -9.04 -7.06 6.23
C GLU A 14 -10.19 -7.96 5.78
N SER A 15 -11.02 -7.48 4.87
CA SER A 15 -12.14 -8.26 4.36
C SER A 15 -11.77 -9.16 3.19
N ASP A 16 -10.53 -9.04 2.65
CA ASP A 16 -10.08 -9.86 1.54
C ASP A 16 -9.80 -11.29 2.01
N PRO A 17 -10.51 -12.29 1.49
CA PRO A 17 -10.32 -13.68 1.93
C PRO A 17 -8.91 -14.21 1.66
N TRP A 18 -8.16 -13.61 0.73
CA TRP A 18 -6.80 -14.01 0.44
C TRP A 18 -5.82 -13.65 1.55
N PHE A 19 -6.23 -12.78 2.48
CA PHE A 19 -5.41 -12.39 3.62
C PHE A 19 -5.65 -13.24 4.86
N ASN A 20 -6.53 -14.25 4.77
CA ASN A 20 -6.89 -15.05 5.93
C ASN A 20 -6.13 -16.36 5.99
N GLY A 21 -5.37 -16.57 7.07
CA GLY A 21 -4.87 -17.87 7.47
C GLY A 21 -3.55 -18.34 6.88
N ASN A 22 -2.96 -17.62 5.93
CA ASN A 22 -1.70 -18.01 5.31
C ASN A 22 -0.56 -17.20 5.92
N GLU A 23 0.50 -17.88 6.36
CA GLU A 23 1.65 -17.22 6.99
C GLU A 23 2.35 -16.23 6.07
N LEU A 24 2.46 -16.54 4.78
CA LEU A 24 3.05 -15.64 3.81
C LEU A 24 2.22 -14.36 3.65
N GLN A 25 0.90 -14.51 3.59
CA GLN A 25 -0.02 -13.37 3.49
C GLN A 25 0.03 -12.50 4.73
N LYS A 26 0.10 -13.11 5.91
CA LYS A 26 0.24 -12.37 7.16
C LYS A 26 1.55 -11.57 7.20
N LYS A 27 2.63 -12.18 6.72
CA LYS A 27 3.92 -11.53 6.64
C LYS A 27 3.88 -10.34 5.67
N PHE A 28 3.25 -10.52 4.52
CA PHE A 28 3.07 -9.48 3.52
C PHE A 28 2.26 -8.31 4.10
N GLN A 29 1.19 -8.60 4.82
CA GLN A 29 0.38 -7.59 5.47
C GLN A 29 1.20 -6.80 6.51
N LYS A 30 2.01 -7.50 7.30
CA LYS A 30 2.90 -6.85 8.26
C LYS A 30 3.93 -5.96 7.57
N ALA A 31 4.44 -6.41 6.43
CA ALA A 31 5.38 -5.61 5.64
C ALA A 31 4.73 -4.30 5.19
N ILE A 32 3.49 -4.37 4.70
CA ILE A 32 2.75 -3.19 4.29
C ILE A 32 2.53 -2.25 5.48
N LEU A 33 2.14 -2.79 6.62
CA LEU A 33 1.90 -2.00 7.83
C LEU A 33 3.17 -1.34 8.37
N SER A 34 4.35 -1.88 8.03
CA SER A 34 5.62 -1.29 8.45
C SER A 34 6.04 -0.08 7.63
N LEU A 35 5.37 0.18 6.51
CA LEU A 35 5.70 1.31 5.64
C LEU A 35 5.32 2.63 6.28
N PRO A 36 6.07 3.71 5.98
CA PRO A 36 5.62 5.05 6.32
C PRO A 36 4.24 5.31 5.73
N GLU A 37 3.42 6.08 6.43
CA GLU A 37 2.01 6.30 6.08
C GLU A 37 1.80 6.63 4.60
N LYS A 38 2.53 7.59 4.07
CA LYS A 38 2.34 8.01 2.68
C LYS A 38 2.67 6.90 1.68
N GLN A 39 3.73 6.16 1.93
CA GLN A 39 4.10 5.04 1.07
C GLN A 39 3.08 3.92 1.15
N ARG A 40 2.57 3.65 2.35
CA ARG A 40 1.55 2.62 2.56
C ARG A 40 0.28 2.94 1.80
N ILE A 41 -0.18 4.19 1.85
CA ILE A 41 -1.37 4.62 1.13
C ILE A 41 -1.19 4.49 -0.38
N VAL A 42 -0.07 4.98 -0.90
CA VAL A 42 0.23 4.88 -2.33
C VAL A 42 0.30 3.42 -2.78
N PHE A 43 0.95 2.58 -2.00
CA PHE A 43 1.06 1.16 -2.32
C PHE A 43 -0.31 0.51 -2.39
N ASN A 44 -1.15 0.73 -1.38
CA ASN A 44 -2.47 0.12 -1.32
C ASN A 44 -3.37 0.58 -2.47
N MET A 45 -3.37 1.87 -2.76
CA MET A 45 -4.18 2.41 -3.84
C MET A 45 -3.77 1.85 -5.20
N ARG A 46 -2.48 1.73 -5.45
CA ARG A 46 -1.99 1.27 -6.74
C ARG A 46 -2.03 -0.24 -6.89
N TYR A 47 -1.63 -0.98 -5.85
CA TYR A 47 -1.49 -2.44 -5.92
C TYR A 47 -2.84 -3.16 -5.78
N PHE A 48 -3.60 -2.81 -4.76
CA PHE A 48 -4.86 -3.51 -4.49
C PHE A 48 -6.06 -2.93 -5.24
N ASP A 49 -6.19 -1.61 -5.23
CA ASP A 49 -7.33 -0.96 -5.88
C ASP A 49 -7.06 -0.62 -7.34
N GLU A 50 -5.83 -0.80 -7.80
CA GLU A 50 -5.43 -0.59 -9.19
C GLU A 50 -5.80 0.79 -9.74
N ILE A 51 -5.75 1.81 -8.88
CA ILE A 51 -6.09 3.17 -9.27
C ILE A 51 -4.97 3.74 -10.15
N PRO A 52 -5.29 4.32 -11.31
CA PRO A 52 -4.27 4.95 -12.16
C PRO A 52 -3.58 6.10 -11.45
N TYR A 53 -2.30 6.30 -11.73
CA TYR A 53 -1.54 7.39 -11.09
C TYR A 53 -2.15 8.76 -11.32
N GLU A 54 -2.73 8.99 -12.50
CA GLU A 54 -3.41 10.24 -12.80
C GLU A 54 -4.53 10.53 -11.79
N GLN A 55 -5.34 9.52 -11.51
CA GLN A 55 -6.44 9.65 -10.56
C GLN A 55 -5.93 9.78 -9.13
N MET A 56 -4.89 9.02 -8.78
CA MET A 56 -4.26 9.14 -7.46
C MET A 56 -3.72 10.54 -7.23
N ALA A 57 -3.13 11.14 -8.26
CA ALA A 57 -2.58 12.49 -8.18
C ALA A 57 -3.67 13.50 -7.82
N GLU A 58 -4.86 13.34 -8.37
CA GLU A 58 -5.99 14.20 -8.04
C GLU A 58 -6.48 13.99 -6.61
N ILE A 59 -6.60 12.73 -6.20
CA ILE A 59 -7.09 12.37 -4.86
C ILE A 59 -6.13 12.85 -3.78
N LEU A 60 -4.85 12.61 -3.97
CA LEU A 60 -3.83 12.85 -2.96
C LEU A 60 -3.15 14.22 -3.09
N LYS A 61 -3.48 14.99 -4.12
CA LYS A 61 -2.89 16.30 -4.39
C LYS A 61 -1.37 16.24 -4.47
N THR A 62 -0.87 15.24 -5.20
CA THR A 62 0.55 14.95 -5.34
C THR A 62 0.85 14.67 -6.82
N SER A 63 2.05 14.99 -7.29
CA SER A 63 2.42 14.74 -8.68
C SER A 63 2.52 13.24 -8.97
N GLU A 64 2.25 12.84 -10.21
CA GLU A 64 2.38 11.44 -10.63
C GLU A 64 3.80 10.92 -10.44
N GLY A 65 4.80 11.76 -10.73
CA GLY A 65 6.20 11.37 -10.55
C GLY A 65 6.53 11.05 -9.10
N ALA A 66 6.02 11.86 -8.17
CA ALA A 66 6.20 11.61 -6.74
C ALA A 66 5.52 10.32 -6.30
N LEU A 67 4.33 10.04 -6.85
CA LEU A 67 3.59 8.82 -6.54
C LEU A 67 4.31 7.57 -7.05
N LYS A 68 4.86 7.64 -8.26
CA LYS A 68 5.64 6.53 -8.81
C LYS A 68 6.89 6.26 -7.97
N ALA A 69 7.57 7.32 -7.53
CA ALA A 69 8.73 7.19 -6.64
C ALA A 69 8.33 6.57 -5.31
N SER A 70 7.21 7.02 -4.72
CA SER A 70 6.71 6.46 -3.46
C SER A 70 6.36 4.98 -3.59
N PHE A 71 5.73 4.61 -4.70
CA PHE A 71 5.40 3.21 -4.94
C PHE A 71 6.65 2.35 -5.07
N HIS A 72 7.65 2.84 -5.81
CA HIS A 72 8.93 2.14 -5.97
C HIS A 72 9.62 1.93 -4.62
N HIS A 73 9.66 2.97 -3.77
CA HIS A 73 10.26 2.85 -2.44
C HIS A 73 9.47 1.88 -1.56
N ALA A 74 8.15 1.91 -1.66
CA ALA A 74 7.31 0.98 -0.91
C ALA A 74 7.60 -0.47 -1.30
N VAL A 75 7.67 -0.75 -2.59
CA VAL A 75 7.97 -2.10 -3.10
C VAL A 75 9.32 -2.58 -2.58
N LYS A 76 10.34 -1.72 -2.63
CA LYS A 76 11.66 -2.08 -2.14
C LYS A 76 11.68 -2.40 -0.64
N LYS A 77 10.96 -1.62 0.15
CA LYS A 77 10.87 -1.87 1.58
C LYS A 77 10.11 -3.16 1.89
N ILE A 78 9.06 -3.45 1.14
CA ILE A 78 8.30 -4.69 1.31
C ILE A 78 9.18 -5.89 0.95
N GLU A 79 9.90 -5.84 -0.17
CA GLU A 79 10.81 -6.90 -0.55
C GLU A 79 11.83 -7.18 0.54
N LYS A 80 12.44 -6.12 1.08
CA LYS A 80 13.41 -6.24 2.15
C LYS A 80 12.81 -6.87 3.41
N TYR A 81 11.61 -6.42 3.78
CA TYR A 81 10.92 -6.98 4.94
C TYR A 81 10.66 -8.48 4.75
N MET A 82 10.20 -8.87 3.56
CA MET A 82 9.89 -10.26 3.26
C MET A 82 11.14 -11.15 3.31
N GLU A 83 12.29 -10.62 2.92
CA GLU A 83 13.57 -11.34 2.96
C GLU A 83 14.11 -11.50 4.39
N GLU A 84 13.92 -10.49 5.23
CA GLU A 84 14.51 -10.45 6.59
C GLU A 84 13.63 -11.08 7.66
N HIS A 85 12.36 -11.19 7.43
CA HIS A 85 11.39 -11.68 8.39
C HIS A 85 10.65 -12.91 7.87
#